data_7f5a88096f1d85676191242dc8db3cb5
#
_entry.id   7f5a88096f1d85676191242dc8db3cb5
#
_cell.length_a   1.000
_cell.length_b   1.000
_cell.length_c   1.000
_cell.angle_alpha   90.00
_cell.angle_beta   90.00
_cell.angle_gamma   90.00
#
_symmetry.space_group_name_H-M   'P 1'
#
loop_
_entity.id
_entity.type
_entity.pdbx_description
1 polymer ?
#
loop_
_entity_poly.entity_id
_entity_poly.type
_entity_poly.pdbx_seq_one_letter_code
_entity_poly.pdbx_strand_id
1 'polypeptide(L)'
;AGFTDREDAVSKQFPAVVFGDHSCAVKYVNFPFVRGADGTQIMLSKDDRISIEYLYFATKNIPLREGYARHYSILKESYIIAPTIYIAKLYQKLAVKQFELITSNRKEIIELSKQRDELLPLLMNGQVSVNYHLSKSYMRQFVYSYYHSLKNTMKQKFIHSVLQELSKVLDSQQLDFVENTLEHKLLDLDVVEQVTNEELVSQENDELLTAFLSAKKIEGCSAKTIKYYKSTIDHLFDEIGKTTAEITTNDIRSYLAYYQEQKQSSKVTIDNMRRIFSSFFSWLEDEDYIVKSPVRRIHKVRTDTLVKEVINDECMELLRDNCTEIRDLAMIDLLASTGMRVGELVQMNIDDVDFQERQCKVFGKGNKEREVYFNARAKIHLQQYISQREDENPALFVSFSSPHKRLSISGVEVRLRTLGRRINLPKIHPHKFRRTLATMAIDKGMPIEQVQQLLGHESVDTTLQYAMVNQNNVKVSHRK
;
A
#
# COMPACT_ATOMS: atom_id res chain seq x y z
N ALA A 1 35.00 -12.32 -3.22
CA ALA A 1 35.47 -13.40 -4.08
C ALA A 1 35.14 -13.02 -5.52
N GLY A 2 36.12 -13.01 -6.40
CA GLY A 2 35.99 -12.70 -7.82
C GLY A 2 36.38 -13.92 -8.67
N PHE A 3 36.12 -13.87 -9.93
CA PHE A 3 36.61 -14.82 -10.92
C PHE A 3 38.04 -14.50 -11.26
N THR A 4 38.85 -15.53 -11.47
CA THR A 4 40.25 -15.39 -11.92
C THR A 4 40.58 -16.52 -12.88
N ASP A 5 41.45 -16.24 -13.87
CA ASP A 5 42.00 -17.22 -14.78
C ASP A 5 43.26 -17.89 -14.21
N ARG A 6 43.69 -17.50 -13.01
CA ARG A 6 44.88 -18.05 -12.34
C ARG A 6 44.52 -19.32 -11.57
N GLU A 7 44.86 -20.48 -12.09
CA GLU A 7 44.57 -21.79 -11.49
C GLU A 7 45.30 -22.02 -10.14
N ASP A 8 46.46 -21.41 -9.93
CA ASP A 8 47.31 -21.53 -8.73
C ASP A 8 46.67 -20.81 -7.51
N ALA A 9 45.83 -19.81 -7.74
CA ALA A 9 45.19 -19.00 -6.71
C ALA A 9 43.81 -19.55 -6.25
N VAL A 10 43.31 -20.60 -6.86
CA VAL A 10 41.96 -21.12 -6.66
C VAL A 10 41.91 -22.10 -5.50
N SER A 11 41.06 -21.85 -4.51
CA SER A 11 40.77 -22.82 -3.47
C SER A 11 39.92 -23.99 -4.01
N LYS A 12 40.44 -25.20 -3.79
CA LYS A 12 39.76 -26.46 -4.14
C LYS A 12 38.90 -27.03 -2.99
N GLN A 13 38.88 -26.34 -1.83
CA GLN A 13 38.07 -26.75 -0.68
C GLN A 13 36.70 -26.14 -0.75
N PHE A 14 35.79 -26.81 -1.39
CA PHE A 14 34.39 -26.44 -1.48
C PHE A 14 33.49 -27.71 -1.42
N PRO A 15 32.21 -27.64 -0.94
CA PRO A 15 31.57 -26.44 -0.43
C PRO A 15 32.22 -25.93 0.87
N ALA A 16 32.17 -24.59 1.09
CA ALA A 16 32.77 -23.94 2.25
C ALA A 16 31.93 -22.73 2.70
N VAL A 17 32.05 -22.36 3.96
CA VAL A 17 31.53 -21.07 4.46
C VAL A 17 32.67 -20.07 4.52
N VAL A 18 32.50 -18.95 3.85
CA VAL A 18 33.48 -17.87 3.81
C VAL A 18 32.97 -16.75 4.71
N PHE A 19 33.78 -16.36 5.69
CA PHE A 19 33.51 -15.30 6.65
C PHE A 19 34.45 -14.13 6.47
N GLY A 20 33.92 -12.94 6.38
CA GLY A 20 34.67 -11.69 6.34
C GLY A 20 34.83 -11.11 7.75
N ASP A 21 36.08 -11.10 8.27
CA ASP A 21 36.38 -10.73 9.67
C ASP A 21 35.96 -9.30 10.02
N HIS A 22 36.08 -8.36 9.09
CA HIS A 22 35.71 -6.96 9.30
C HIS A 22 34.28 -6.62 8.90
N SER A 23 33.70 -7.34 7.95
CA SER A 23 32.37 -7.07 7.41
C SER A 23 31.28 -7.92 8.03
N CYS A 24 31.63 -8.90 8.87
CA CYS A 24 30.73 -9.94 9.38
C CYS A 24 29.94 -10.68 8.30
N ALA A 25 30.34 -10.54 7.02
CA ALA A 25 29.64 -11.14 5.90
C ALA A 25 29.88 -12.66 5.88
N VAL A 26 28.81 -13.44 5.91
CA VAL A 26 28.84 -14.90 5.80
C VAL A 26 28.37 -15.30 4.40
N LYS A 27 29.16 -16.08 3.68
CA LYS A 27 28.83 -16.55 2.31
C LYS A 27 29.02 -18.07 2.22
N TYR A 28 28.03 -18.75 1.64
CA TYR A 28 28.15 -20.13 1.23
C TYR A 28 28.75 -20.17 -0.19
N VAL A 29 29.78 -20.98 -0.41
CA VAL A 29 30.48 -21.11 -1.68
C VAL A 29 30.63 -22.60 -2.01
N ASN A 30 30.05 -23.04 -3.12
CA ASN A 30 30.09 -24.43 -3.60
C ASN A 30 30.76 -24.58 -4.96
N PHE A 31 31.67 -23.67 -5.29
CA PHE A 31 32.45 -23.67 -6.51
C PHE A 31 33.89 -23.22 -6.22
N PRO A 32 34.85 -23.49 -7.11
CA PRO A 32 36.23 -23.01 -6.97
C PRO A 32 36.25 -21.47 -6.81
N PHE A 33 37.03 -20.98 -5.85
CA PHE A 33 37.10 -19.55 -5.57
C PHE A 33 38.49 -19.11 -5.13
N VAL A 34 38.81 -17.85 -5.33
CA VAL A 34 40.01 -17.23 -4.83
C VAL A 34 39.79 -16.62 -3.47
N ARG A 35 40.71 -16.91 -2.55
CA ARG A 35 40.71 -16.26 -1.24
C ARG A 35 40.99 -14.78 -1.44
N GLY A 36 40.09 -13.91 -0.94
CA GLY A 36 40.26 -12.45 -1.02
C GLY A 36 41.28 -11.90 -0.04
N ALA A 37 41.19 -10.61 0.26
CA ALA A 37 42.13 -9.88 1.11
C ALA A 37 42.28 -10.51 2.50
N ASP A 38 43.30 -10.08 3.24
CA ASP A 38 43.53 -10.41 4.65
C ASP A 38 42.25 -10.15 5.47
N GLY A 39 41.89 -11.10 6.34
CA GLY A 39 40.64 -11.07 7.09
C GLY A 39 39.52 -11.92 6.53
N THR A 40 39.71 -12.61 5.39
CA THR A 40 38.79 -13.62 4.88
C THR A 40 39.11 -14.99 5.48
N GLN A 41 38.16 -15.57 6.23
CA GLN A 41 38.31 -16.89 6.83
C GLN A 41 37.43 -17.92 6.12
N ILE A 42 37.99 -19.12 5.91
CA ILE A 42 37.32 -20.27 5.30
C ILE A 42 36.99 -21.27 6.42
N MET A 43 35.73 -21.60 6.55
CA MET A 43 35.25 -22.56 7.55
C MET A 43 34.75 -23.82 6.88
N LEU A 44 35.20 -24.96 7.38
CA LEU A 44 34.83 -26.29 6.94
C LEU A 44 34.32 -27.08 8.15
N SER A 45 33.41 -27.99 7.96
CA SER A 45 32.99 -28.90 9.01
C SER A 45 33.96 -30.07 9.12
N LYS A 46 34.20 -30.50 10.37
CA LYS A 46 34.90 -31.77 10.70
C LYS A 46 34.00 -32.81 11.34
N ASP A 47 32.74 -32.43 11.61
CA ASP A 47 31.72 -33.29 12.26
C ASP A 47 30.66 -33.65 11.21
N ASP A 48 30.44 -34.94 11.01
CA ASP A 48 29.45 -35.48 10.05
C ASP A 48 28.01 -35.06 10.35
N ARG A 49 27.75 -34.61 11.58
CA ARG A 49 26.43 -34.06 11.99
C ARG A 49 26.22 -32.62 11.56
N ILE A 50 27.26 -31.94 11.15
CA ILE A 50 27.21 -30.52 10.78
C ILE A 50 27.59 -30.41 9.30
N SER A 51 26.58 -30.37 8.41
CA SER A 51 26.83 -30.10 7.00
C SER A 51 27.26 -28.64 6.79
N ILE A 52 27.91 -28.35 5.67
CA ILE A 52 28.37 -26.98 5.34
C ILE A 52 27.17 -26.02 5.23
N GLU A 53 26.02 -26.49 4.74
CA GLU A 53 24.77 -25.74 4.69
C GLU A 53 24.27 -25.37 6.09
N TYR A 54 24.34 -26.35 7.02
CA TYR A 54 23.98 -26.09 8.43
C TYR A 54 24.96 -25.11 9.07
N LEU A 55 26.27 -25.31 8.84
CA LEU A 55 27.30 -24.39 9.34
C LEU A 55 27.09 -22.96 8.83
N TYR A 56 26.68 -22.80 7.58
CA TYR A 56 26.35 -21.49 7.01
C TYR A 56 25.23 -20.78 7.78
N PHE A 57 24.09 -21.43 8.02
CA PHE A 57 22.99 -20.82 8.75
C PHE A 57 23.31 -20.62 10.23
N ALA A 58 23.98 -21.57 10.87
CA ALA A 58 24.41 -21.46 12.25
C ALA A 58 25.32 -20.24 12.43
N THR A 59 26.30 -20.07 11.56
CA THR A 59 27.22 -18.92 11.58
C THR A 59 26.50 -17.60 11.32
N LYS A 60 25.57 -17.57 10.37
CA LYS A 60 24.80 -16.37 10.02
C LYS A 60 23.91 -15.88 11.16
N ASN A 61 23.43 -16.78 12.00
CA ASN A 61 22.56 -16.45 13.13
C ASN A 61 23.29 -16.10 14.43
N ILE A 62 24.63 -16.12 14.45
CA ILE A 62 25.41 -15.69 15.61
C ILE A 62 25.36 -14.14 15.67
N PRO A 63 24.90 -13.55 16.79
CA PRO A 63 24.80 -12.09 16.92
C PRO A 63 26.19 -11.47 17.07
N LEU A 64 26.76 -10.99 15.98
CA LEU A 64 27.99 -10.23 15.97
C LEU A 64 27.64 -8.74 15.99
N ARG A 65 28.30 -7.94 16.87
CA ARG A 65 28.06 -6.50 16.95
C ARG A 65 28.69 -5.82 15.73
N GLU A 66 27.95 -4.92 15.08
CA GLU A 66 28.50 -4.06 14.03
C GLU A 66 29.56 -3.12 14.64
N GLY A 67 30.74 -3.08 14.00
CA GLY A 67 31.85 -2.22 14.39
C GLY A 67 33.16 -2.63 13.75
N TYR A 68 34.17 -1.76 13.77
CA TYR A 68 35.49 -2.00 13.19
C TYR A 68 36.36 -2.84 14.14
N ALA A 69 35.99 -4.11 14.35
CA ALA A 69 36.73 -5.05 15.20
C ALA A 69 37.01 -6.36 14.44
N ARG A 70 37.93 -7.17 14.94
CA ARG A 70 38.15 -8.53 14.42
C ARG A 70 37.14 -9.47 15.06
N HIS A 71 36.10 -9.82 14.31
CA HIS A 71 34.97 -10.61 14.80
C HIS A 71 35.22 -12.13 14.75
N TYR A 72 36.24 -12.58 14.05
CA TYR A 72 36.55 -14.03 13.94
C TYR A 72 36.97 -14.63 15.26
N SER A 73 37.60 -13.89 16.16
CA SER A 73 37.92 -14.35 17.51
C SER A 73 36.66 -14.68 18.32
N ILE A 74 35.63 -13.85 18.20
CA ILE A 74 34.33 -14.05 18.84
C ILE A 74 33.63 -15.27 18.23
N LEU A 75 33.70 -15.40 16.91
CA LEU A 75 33.12 -16.54 16.21
C LEU A 75 33.75 -17.86 16.62
N LYS A 76 35.07 -17.90 16.85
CA LYS A 76 35.77 -19.11 17.33
C LYS A 76 35.31 -19.57 18.72
N GLU A 77 34.89 -18.66 19.56
CA GLU A 77 34.41 -18.96 20.92
C GLU A 77 32.90 -19.22 20.96
N SER A 78 32.22 -19.08 19.83
CA SER A 78 30.78 -19.32 19.75
C SER A 78 30.45 -20.81 19.67
N TYR A 79 29.36 -21.21 20.28
CA TYR A 79 28.86 -22.58 20.28
C TYR A 79 27.70 -22.71 19.29
N ILE A 80 27.72 -23.81 18.54
CA ILE A 80 26.59 -24.22 17.69
C ILE A 80 26.05 -25.56 18.19
N ILE A 81 24.73 -25.73 18.11
CA ILE A 81 24.08 -26.96 18.52
C ILE A 81 24.30 -28.00 17.43
N ALA A 82 24.91 -29.14 17.75
CA ALA A 82 25.01 -30.24 16.83
C ALA A 82 23.71 -31.08 16.88
N PRO A 83 22.99 -31.26 15.76
CA PRO A 83 21.80 -32.10 15.71
C PRO A 83 22.14 -33.58 15.86
N THR A 84 21.13 -34.43 16.10
CA THR A 84 21.32 -35.87 16.00
C THR A 84 21.66 -36.26 14.55
N ILE A 85 22.35 -37.41 14.37
CA ILE A 85 22.77 -37.88 13.02
C ILE A 85 21.56 -38.03 12.08
N TYR A 86 20.42 -38.46 12.59
CA TYR A 86 19.20 -38.60 11.82
C TYR A 86 18.69 -37.25 11.29
N ILE A 87 18.56 -36.28 12.18
CA ILE A 87 18.13 -34.91 11.81
C ILE A 87 19.14 -34.25 10.86
N ALA A 88 20.44 -34.45 11.10
CA ALA A 88 21.50 -33.93 10.25
C ALA A 88 21.39 -34.43 8.80
N LYS A 89 21.19 -35.74 8.62
CA LYS A 89 21.01 -36.34 7.29
C LYS A 89 19.76 -35.85 6.57
N LEU A 90 18.64 -35.74 7.31
CA LEU A 90 17.39 -35.20 6.74
C LEU A 90 17.56 -33.75 6.29
N TYR A 91 18.16 -32.91 7.14
CA TYR A 91 18.45 -31.50 6.82
C TYR A 91 19.37 -31.39 5.61
N GLN A 92 20.46 -32.19 5.56
CA GLN A 92 21.40 -32.19 4.46
C GLN A 92 20.72 -32.56 3.13
N LYS A 93 19.87 -33.60 3.11
CA LYS A 93 19.11 -34.00 1.91
C LYS A 93 18.27 -32.86 1.34
N LEU A 94 17.66 -32.04 2.21
CA LEU A 94 16.83 -30.88 1.82
C LEU A 94 17.69 -29.68 1.44
N ALA A 95 18.68 -29.33 2.27
CA ALA A 95 19.48 -28.14 2.12
C ALA A 95 20.35 -28.19 0.85
N VAL A 96 21.01 -29.30 0.55
CA VAL A 96 21.87 -29.45 -0.64
C VAL A 96 21.07 -29.14 -1.91
N LYS A 97 19.88 -29.69 -2.07
CA LYS A 97 19.05 -29.42 -3.26
C LYS A 97 18.70 -27.94 -3.41
N GLN A 98 18.40 -27.26 -2.32
CA GLN A 98 18.10 -25.81 -2.34
C GLN A 98 19.33 -24.98 -2.72
N PHE A 99 20.50 -25.29 -2.19
CA PHE A 99 21.74 -24.59 -2.51
C PHE A 99 22.20 -24.85 -3.95
N GLU A 100 21.98 -26.05 -4.50
CA GLU A 100 22.20 -26.36 -5.91
C GLU A 100 21.31 -25.51 -6.81
N LEU A 101 20.03 -25.39 -6.48
CA LEU A 101 19.07 -24.55 -7.21
C LEU A 101 19.49 -23.06 -7.17
N ILE A 102 19.84 -22.56 -5.98
CA ILE A 102 20.34 -21.17 -5.83
C ILE A 102 21.58 -20.94 -6.68
N THR A 103 22.46 -21.92 -6.76
CA THR A 103 23.70 -21.81 -7.56
C THR A 103 23.40 -21.83 -9.05
N SER A 104 22.49 -22.69 -9.50
CA SER A 104 22.02 -22.74 -10.88
C SER A 104 21.39 -21.40 -11.30
N ASN A 105 20.45 -20.89 -10.51
CA ASN A 105 19.79 -19.61 -10.79
C ASN A 105 20.79 -18.44 -10.82
N ARG A 106 21.80 -18.43 -9.95
CA ARG A 106 22.86 -17.40 -10.00
C ARG A 106 23.68 -17.43 -11.27
N LYS A 107 24.02 -18.63 -11.78
CA LYS A 107 24.72 -18.78 -13.05
C LYS A 107 23.87 -18.25 -14.21
N GLU A 108 22.60 -18.58 -14.21
CA GLU A 108 21.64 -18.12 -15.21
C GLU A 108 21.48 -16.59 -15.19
N ILE A 109 21.35 -15.98 -14.01
CA ILE A 109 21.29 -14.52 -13.85
C ILE A 109 22.55 -13.83 -14.41
N ILE A 110 23.73 -14.41 -14.18
CA ILE A 110 24.98 -13.87 -14.72
C ILE A 110 24.99 -13.94 -16.26
N GLU A 111 24.55 -15.06 -16.83
CA GLU A 111 24.50 -15.24 -18.29
C GLU A 111 23.46 -14.31 -18.93
N LEU A 112 22.26 -14.21 -18.35
CA LEU A 112 21.22 -13.28 -18.80
C LEU A 112 21.66 -11.82 -18.70
N SER A 113 22.39 -11.47 -17.63
CA SER A 113 22.95 -10.12 -17.47
C SER A 113 23.98 -9.80 -18.56
N LYS A 114 24.83 -10.77 -18.90
CA LYS A 114 25.80 -10.63 -20.00
C LYS A 114 25.10 -10.45 -21.35
N GLN A 115 24.10 -11.28 -21.64
CA GLN A 115 23.30 -11.18 -22.86
C GLN A 115 22.55 -9.82 -22.92
N ARG A 116 22.00 -9.34 -21.80
CA ARG A 116 21.40 -8.00 -21.73
C ARG A 116 22.42 -6.91 -22.10
N ASP A 117 23.59 -6.97 -21.50
CA ASP A 117 24.61 -5.93 -21.71
C ASP A 117 25.19 -5.95 -23.13
N GLU A 118 25.19 -7.12 -23.79
CA GLU A 118 25.55 -7.26 -25.20
C GLU A 118 24.44 -6.78 -26.15
N LEU A 119 23.16 -7.07 -25.83
CA LEU A 119 22.02 -6.74 -26.69
C LEU A 119 21.52 -5.30 -26.52
N LEU A 120 21.64 -4.72 -25.35
CA LEU A 120 21.09 -3.39 -25.06
C LEU A 120 21.69 -2.29 -25.95
N PRO A 121 23.00 -2.23 -26.22
CA PRO A 121 23.57 -1.26 -27.15
C PRO A 121 23.07 -1.47 -28.59
N LEU A 122 22.89 -2.73 -29.01
CA LEU A 122 22.42 -3.07 -30.37
C LEU A 122 20.96 -2.68 -30.57
N LEU A 123 20.12 -2.85 -29.55
CA LEU A 123 18.73 -2.39 -29.54
C LEU A 123 18.63 -0.86 -29.54
N MET A 124 19.44 -0.17 -28.73
CA MET A 124 19.47 1.29 -28.66
C MET A 124 19.94 1.93 -29.99
N ASN A 125 20.81 1.27 -30.73
CA ASN A 125 21.31 1.73 -32.02
C ASN A 125 20.45 1.26 -33.23
N GLY A 126 19.33 0.58 -32.97
CA GLY A 126 18.44 0.07 -34.03
C GLY A 126 19.04 -1.03 -34.90
N GLN A 127 20.16 -1.65 -34.48
CA GLN A 127 20.84 -2.71 -35.21
C GLN A 127 20.16 -4.08 -35.07
N VAL A 128 19.31 -4.23 -34.04
CA VAL A 128 18.52 -5.43 -33.77
C VAL A 128 17.10 -5.01 -33.39
N SER A 129 16.09 -5.71 -33.87
CA SER A 129 14.70 -5.57 -33.46
C SER A 129 14.24 -6.78 -32.66
N VAL A 130 13.48 -6.56 -31.60
CA VAL A 130 12.91 -7.66 -30.80
C VAL A 130 11.76 -8.31 -31.58
N ASN A 131 11.95 -9.55 -31.99
CA ASN A 131 10.88 -10.30 -32.64
C ASN A 131 10.01 -10.98 -31.57
N TYR A 132 8.77 -10.54 -31.43
CA TYR A 132 7.80 -10.96 -30.39
C TYR A 132 7.55 -12.48 -30.32
N HIS A 133 7.95 -13.26 -31.34
CA HIS A 133 7.75 -14.70 -31.35
C HIS A 133 8.78 -15.49 -30.49
N LEU A 134 9.94 -14.91 -30.18
CA LEU A 134 10.96 -15.58 -29.37
C LEU A 134 10.64 -15.57 -27.87
N SER A 135 9.90 -14.58 -27.38
CA SER A 135 9.54 -14.48 -25.95
C SER A 135 8.59 -15.60 -25.49
N LYS A 136 7.73 -16.11 -26.35
CA LYS A 136 6.79 -17.20 -26.02
C LYS A 136 7.45 -18.56 -25.78
N SER A 137 8.59 -18.84 -26.39
CA SER A 137 9.32 -20.11 -26.21
C SER A 137 10.05 -20.14 -24.86
N TYR A 138 10.71 -19.05 -24.47
CA TYR A 138 11.40 -18.96 -23.18
C TYR A 138 10.43 -18.88 -21.99
N MET A 139 9.33 -18.16 -22.13
CA MET A 139 8.26 -18.14 -21.11
C MET A 139 7.65 -19.54 -20.90
N ARG A 140 7.42 -20.31 -21.99
CA ARG A 140 6.95 -21.69 -21.86
C ARG A 140 7.94 -22.60 -21.13
N GLN A 141 9.22 -22.45 -21.36
CA GLN A 141 10.26 -23.28 -20.73
C GLN A 141 10.44 -22.92 -19.25
N PHE A 142 10.34 -21.62 -18.89
CA PHE A 142 10.38 -21.14 -17.51
C PHE A 142 9.14 -21.56 -16.72
N VAL A 143 7.96 -21.41 -17.30
CA VAL A 143 6.68 -21.87 -16.72
C VAL A 143 6.70 -23.39 -16.58
N TYR A 144 7.25 -24.13 -17.54
CA TYR A 144 7.36 -25.59 -17.47
C TYR A 144 8.30 -26.05 -16.34
N SER A 145 9.45 -25.41 -16.17
CA SER A 145 10.40 -25.71 -15.08
C SER A 145 9.83 -25.36 -13.70
N TYR A 146 9.16 -24.22 -13.58
CA TYR A 146 8.49 -23.80 -12.35
C TYR A 146 7.32 -24.72 -12.00
N TYR A 147 6.53 -25.11 -12.99
CA TYR A 147 5.41 -26.04 -12.83
C TYR A 147 5.87 -27.44 -12.40
N HIS A 148 7.02 -27.90 -12.91
CA HIS A 148 7.61 -29.20 -12.50
C HIS A 148 8.16 -29.17 -11.07
N SER A 149 8.71 -28.05 -10.62
CA SER A 149 9.16 -27.85 -9.24
C SER A 149 7.99 -27.84 -8.24
N LEU A 150 6.89 -27.14 -8.59
CA LEU A 150 5.66 -27.11 -7.79
C LEU A 150 5.02 -28.52 -7.66
N LYS A 151 4.95 -29.28 -8.76
CA LYS A 151 4.41 -30.64 -8.75
C LYS A 151 5.16 -31.57 -7.80
N ASN A 152 6.48 -31.50 -7.75
CA ASN A 152 7.28 -32.29 -6.81
C ASN A 152 7.05 -31.89 -5.36
N THR A 153 6.84 -30.61 -5.07
CA THR A 153 6.52 -30.11 -3.73
C THR A 153 5.13 -30.59 -3.26
N MET A 154 4.16 -30.66 -4.16
CA MET A 154 2.80 -31.15 -3.85
C MET A 154 2.78 -32.65 -3.59
N LYS A 155 3.51 -33.45 -4.37
CA LYS A 155 3.68 -34.90 -4.11
C LYS A 155 4.26 -35.16 -2.73
N GLN A 156 5.28 -34.40 -2.34
CA GLN A 156 5.93 -34.53 -1.03
C GLN A 156 4.98 -34.13 0.11
N LYS A 157 4.20 -33.07 -0.05
CA LYS A 157 3.18 -32.65 0.91
C LYS A 157 2.10 -33.72 1.08
N PHE A 158 1.62 -34.32 -0.01
CA PHE A 158 0.63 -35.40 0.02
C PHE A 158 1.17 -36.64 0.75
N ILE A 159 2.38 -37.11 0.40
CA ILE A 159 3.03 -38.23 1.06
C ILE A 159 3.17 -37.96 2.57
N HIS A 160 3.65 -36.79 2.93
CA HIS A 160 3.81 -36.36 4.33
C HIS A 160 2.47 -36.37 5.10
N SER A 161 1.42 -35.87 4.50
CA SER A 161 0.07 -35.86 5.08
C SER A 161 -0.45 -37.29 5.33
N VAL A 162 -0.28 -38.19 4.35
CA VAL A 162 -0.69 -39.57 4.48
C VAL A 162 0.12 -40.31 5.57
N LEU A 163 1.44 -40.09 5.61
CA LEU A 163 2.31 -40.67 6.63
C LEU A 163 1.99 -40.15 8.03
N GLN A 164 1.63 -38.88 8.17
CA GLN A 164 1.21 -38.28 9.43
C GLN A 164 -0.08 -38.89 9.96
N GLU A 165 -1.05 -39.19 9.11
CA GLU A 165 -2.26 -39.91 9.53
C GLU A 165 -1.99 -41.37 9.89
N LEU A 166 -1.19 -42.05 9.11
CA LEU A 166 -0.86 -43.46 9.32
C LEU A 166 0.09 -43.68 10.51
N SER A 167 0.88 -42.71 10.92
CA SER A 167 1.77 -42.78 12.09
C SER A 167 1.04 -43.00 13.41
N LYS A 168 -0.27 -42.81 13.45
CA LYS A 168 -1.13 -43.11 14.60
C LYS A 168 -1.39 -44.62 14.79
N VAL A 169 -1.16 -45.40 13.74
CA VAL A 169 -1.58 -46.84 13.70
C VAL A 169 -0.46 -47.76 13.26
N LEU A 170 0.53 -47.29 12.51
CA LEU A 170 1.61 -48.09 11.92
C LEU A 170 2.94 -47.85 12.64
N ASP A 171 3.78 -48.89 12.67
CA ASP A 171 5.16 -48.79 13.17
C ASP A 171 6.11 -48.18 12.12
N SER A 172 7.36 -47.88 12.52
CA SER A 172 8.33 -47.20 11.66
C SER A 172 8.70 -48.03 10.41
N GLN A 173 8.74 -49.34 10.46
CA GLN A 173 9.06 -50.18 9.28
C GLN A 173 7.91 -50.17 8.29
N GLN A 174 6.69 -50.20 8.79
CA GLN A 174 5.47 -50.13 7.97
C GLN A 174 5.33 -48.73 7.32
N LEU A 175 5.67 -47.67 8.05
CA LEU A 175 5.67 -46.29 7.49
C LEU A 175 6.71 -46.12 6.39
N ASP A 176 7.93 -46.66 6.56
CA ASP A 176 8.96 -46.62 5.51
C ASP A 176 8.52 -47.38 4.25
N PHE A 177 7.83 -48.53 4.43
CA PHE A 177 7.27 -49.26 3.29
C PHE A 177 6.18 -48.48 2.57
N VAL A 178 5.29 -47.81 3.29
CA VAL A 178 4.22 -46.99 2.72
C VAL A 178 4.84 -45.80 1.99
N GLU A 179 5.83 -45.11 2.57
CA GLU A 179 6.52 -43.99 1.94
C GLU A 179 7.13 -44.37 0.59
N ASN A 180 7.92 -45.46 0.57
CA ASN A 180 8.54 -45.95 -0.66
C ASN A 180 7.49 -46.39 -1.71
N THR A 181 6.40 -46.98 -1.27
CA THR A 181 5.31 -47.40 -2.16
C THR A 181 4.61 -46.19 -2.78
N LEU A 182 4.32 -45.14 -1.98
CA LEU A 182 3.70 -43.92 -2.46
C LEU A 182 4.65 -43.16 -3.39
N GLU A 183 5.93 -43.01 -3.06
CA GLU A 183 6.92 -42.40 -3.95
C GLU A 183 6.95 -43.08 -5.30
N HIS A 184 6.97 -44.43 -5.32
CA HIS A 184 7.02 -45.20 -6.55
C HIS A 184 5.72 -45.13 -7.37
N LYS A 185 4.55 -45.17 -6.72
CA LYS A 185 3.24 -45.12 -7.39
C LYS A 185 2.89 -43.72 -7.90
N LEU A 186 3.42 -42.68 -7.25
CA LEU A 186 3.20 -41.29 -7.66
C LEU A 186 4.24 -40.80 -8.68
N LEU A 187 5.22 -41.63 -9.11
CA LEU A 187 6.21 -41.21 -10.11
C LEU A 187 5.57 -40.70 -11.39
N ASP A 188 4.56 -41.41 -11.89
CA ASP A 188 3.88 -41.12 -13.16
C ASP A 188 2.53 -40.39 -12.99
N LEU A 189 2.15 -40.03 -11.74
CA LEU A 189 0.90 -39.36 -11.44
C LEU A 189 1.18 -37.91 -11.07
N ASP A 190 0.32 -37.00 -11.50
CA ASP A 190 0.33 -35.63 -11.04
C ASP A 190 -0.61 -35.49 -9.83
N VAL A 191 -0.04 -35.17 -8.68
CA VAL A 191 -0.83 -34.75 -7.50
C VAL A 191 -1.08 -33.27 -7.65
N VAL A 192 -2.32 -32.90 -7.90
CA VAL A 192 -2.80 -31.52 -7.98
C VAL A 192 -3.71 -31.29 -6.78
N GLU A 193 -3.42 -30.30 -5.97
CA GLU A 193 -4.39 -29.81 -5.00
C GLU A 193 -5.62 -29.34 -5.80
N GLN A 194 -6.81 -29.81 -5.48
CA GLN A 194 -8.05 -29.24 -6.02
C GLN A 194 -8.28 -27.88 -5.36
N VAL A 195 -7.39 -26.93 -5.66
CA VAL A 195 -7.70 -25.52 -5.44
C VAL A 195 -8.73 -25.18 -6.50
N THR A 196 -9.90 -24.73 -6.11
CA THR A 196 -10.90 -24.29 -7.07
C THR A 196 -10.28 -23.18 -7.92
N ASN A 197 -10.61 -23.11 -9.21
CA ASN A 197 -10.13 -22.01 -10.07
C ASN A 197 -10.40 -20.63 -9.45
N GLU A 198 -11.46 -20.50 -8.67
CA GLU A 198 -11.84 -19.30 -7.94
C GLU A 198 -10.83 -18.91 -6.84
N GLU A 199 -10.29 -19.88 -6.10
CA GLU A 199 -9.29 -19.62 -5.04
C GLU A 199 -7.94 -19.20 -5.63
N LEU A 200 -7.51 -19.77 -6.74
CA LEU A 200 -6.29 -19.36 -7.46
C LEU A 200 -6.41 -17.94 -8.02
N VAL A 201 -7.55 -17.63 -8.64
CA VAL A 201 -7.86 -16.27 -9.16
C VAL A 201 -7.87 -15.24 -8.03
N SER A 202 -8.48 -15.58 -6.89
CA SER A 202 -8.51 -14.69 -5.72
C SER A 202 -7.11 -14.43 -5.17
N GLN A 203 -6.29 -15.46 -5.02
CA GLN A 203 -4.94 -15.33 -4.48
C GLN A 203 -4.04 -14.46 -5.38
N GLU A 204 -4.05 -14.67 -6.70
CA GLU A 204 -3.26 -13.87 -7.65
C GLU A 204 -3.68 -12.39 -7.61
N ASN A 205 -4.99 -12.12 -7.63
CA ASN A 205 -5.52 -10.77 -7.58
C ASN A 205 -5.18 -10.06 -6.27
N ASP A 206 -5.22 -10.77 -5.12
CA ASP A 206 -4.89 -10.24 -3.80
C ASP A 206 -3.40 -9.88 -3.67
N GLU A 207 -2.51 -10.69 -4.25
CA GLU A 207 -1.06 -10.42 -4.27
C GLU A 207 -0.76 -9.15 -5.06
N LEU A 208 -1.33 -9.00 -6.27
CA LEU A 208 -1.17 -7.83 -7.12
C LEU A 208 -1.77 -6.57 -6.48
N LEU A 209 -2.95 -6.69 -5.86
CA LEU A 209 -3.57 -5.58 -5.14
C LEU A 209 -2.71 -5.14 -3.96
N THR A 210 -2.17 -6.06 -3.19
CA THR A 210 -1.30 -5.77 -2.05
C THR A 210 -0.02 -5.04 -2.49
N ALA A 211 0.60 -5.48 -3.59
CA ALA A 211 1.77 -4.83 -4.18
C ALA A 211 1.44 -3.39 -4.63
N PHE A 212 0.33 -3.20 -5.35
CA PHE A 212 -0.14 -1.87 -5.76
C PHE A 212 -0.38 -0.94 -4.58
N LEU A 213 -1.08 -1.41 -3.53
CA LEU A 213 -1.37 -0.59 -2.35
C LEU A 213 -0.09 -0.21 -1.59
N SER A 214 0.91 -1.10 -1.59
CA SER A 214 2.23 -0.83 -1.01
C SER A 214 2.97 0.24 -1.80
N ALA A 215 2.96 0.18 -3.13
CA ALA A 215 3.51 1.21 -4.01
C ALA A 215 2.83 2.57 -3.76
N LYS A 216 1.49 2.61 -3.70
CA LYS A 216 0.73 3.84 -3.41
C LYS A 216 1.00 4.42 -2.02
N LYS A 217 1.30 3.56 -1.05
CA LYS A 217 1.71 4.00 0.30
C LYS A 217 3.08 4.70 0.26
N ILE A 218 4.04 4.16 -0.49
CA ILE A 218 5.37 4.77 -0.69
C ILE A 218 5.23 6.10 -1.44
N GLU A 219 4.32 6.21 -2.42
CA GLU A 219 4.00 7.46 -3.12
C GLU A 219 3.34 8.53 -2.22
N GLY A 220 3.09 8.24 -0.94
CA GLY A 220 2.54 9.18 0.03
C GLY A 220 1.02 9.23 0.09
N CYS A 221 0.31 8.24 -0.45
CA CYS A 221 -1.14 8.15 -0.31
C CYS A 221 -1.56 7.96 1.15
N SER A 222 -2.63 8.69 1.56
CA SER A 222 -3.15 8.58 2.92
C SER A 222 -3.77 7.19 3.19
N ALA A 223 -3.75 6.75 4.46
CA ALA A 223 -4.38 5.48 4.87
C ALA A 223 -5.86 5.40 4.43
N LYS A 224 -6.58 6.53 4.45
CA LYS A 224 -7.98 6.60 3.98
C LYS A 224 -8.08 6.36 2.47
N THR A 225 -7.17 6.92 1.68
CA THR A 225 -7.10 6.71 0.22
C THR A 225 -6.79 5.25 -0.10
N ILE A 226 -5.80 4.66 0.60
CA ILE A 226 -5.43 3.24 0.45
C ILE A 226 -6.62 2.32 0.74
N LYS A 227 -7.34 2.58 1.86
CA LYS A 227 -8.54 1.80 2.21
C LYS A 227 -9.62 1.92 1.13
N TYR A 228 -9.81 3.11 0.56
CA TYR A 228 -10.80 3.34 -0.50
C TYR A 228 -10.40 2.64 -1.80
N TYR A 229 -9.12 2.68 -2.17
CA TYR A 229 -8.60 1.95 -3.32
C TYR A 229 -8.83 0.45 -3.15
N LYS A 230 -8.41 -0.10 -2.00
CA LYS A 230 -8.60 -1.52 -1.69
C LYS A 230 -10.05 -1.93 -1.86
N SER A 231 -10.97 -1.31 -1.11
CA SER A 231 -12.39 -1.71 -1.15
C SER A 231 -13.04 -1.58 -2.52
N THR A 232 -12.61 -0.59 -3.34
CA THR A 232 -13.17 -0.40 -4.69
C THR A 232 -12.68 -1.46 -5.66
N ILE A 233 -11.43 -1.90 -5.54
CA ILE A 233 -10.83 -2.93 -6.39
C ILE A 233 -11.30 -4.32 -5.94
N ASP A 234 -11.36 -4.59 -4.64
CA ASP A 234 -11.92 -5.85 -4.09
C ASP A 234 -13.32 -6.10 -4.69
N HIS A 235 -14.22 -5.11 -4.64
CA HIS A 235 -15.56 -5.24 -5.23
C HIS A 235 -15.56 -5.50 -6.74
N LEU A 236 -14.57 -5.00 -7.47
CA LEU A 236 -14.43 -5.32 -8.88
C LEU A 236 -14.08 -6.79 -9.08
N PHE A 237 -13.12 -7.31 -8.31
CA PHE A 237 -12.69 -8.70 -8.38
C PHE A 237 -13.79 -9.68 -7.98
N ASP A 238 -14.49 -9.37 -6.88
CA ASP A 238 -15.62 -10.16 -6.38
C ASP A 238 -16.74 -10.31 -7.43
N GLU A 239 -17.01 -9.25 -8.19
CA GLU A 239 -18.10 -9.23 -9.17
C GLU A 239 -17.70 -9.87 -10.51
N ILE A 240 -16.45 -9.69 -10.94
CA ILE A 240 -15.99 -10.18 -12.25
C ILE A 240 -15.51 -11.64 -12.19
N GLY A 241 -14.87 -12.06 -11.09
CA GLY A 241 -14.38 -13.43 -10.89
C GLY A 241 -13.30 -13.88 -11.89
N LYS A 242 -12.52 -12.95 -12.45
CA LYS A 242 -11.44 -13.19 -13.42
C LYS A 242 -10.09 -12.76 -12.86
N THR A 243 -9.01 -13.36 -13.38
CA THR A 243 -7.66 -12.85 -13.11
C THR A 243 -7.47 -11.46 -13.71
N THR A 244 -6.58 -10.65 -13.12
CA THR A 244 -6.25 -9.31 -13.61
C THR A 244 -5.87 -9.28 -15.08
N ALA A 245 -5.19 -10.32 -15.57
CA ALA A 245 -4.75 -10.46 -16.95
C ALA A 245 -5.91 -10.75 -17.93
N GLU A 246 -6.99 -11.36 -17.46
CA GLU A 246 -8.17 -11.72 -18.27
C GLU A 246 -9.24 -10.62 -18.28
N ILE A 247 -9.16 -9.64 -17.38
CA ILE A 247 -10.14 -8.55 -17.32
C ILE A 247 -10.06 -7.69 -18.58
N THR A 248 -11.14 -7.61 -19.30
CA THR A 248 -11.26 -6.81 -20.54
C THR A 248 -11.88 -5.44 -20.30
N THR A 249 -11.75 -4.56 -21.31
CA THR A 249 -12.42 -3.25 -21.29
C THR A 249 -13.95 -3.39 -21.17
N ASN A 250 -14.54 -4.45 -21.76
CA ASN A 250 -15.97 -4.67 -21.68
C ASN A 250 -16.41 -5.14 -20.29
N ASP A 251 -15.62 -5.97 -19.62
CA ASP A 251 -15.93 -6.39 -18.25
C ASP A 251 -16.04 -5.16 -17.33
N ILE A 252 -15.06 -4.24 -17.41
CA ILE A 252 -15.08 -3.02 -16.59
C ILE A 252 -16.24 -2.10 -16.96
N ARG A 253 -16.59 -1.96 -18.26
CA ARG A 253 -17.76 -1.17 -18.68
C ARG A 253 -19.05 -1.76 -18.14
N SER A 254 -19.23 -3.07 -18.27
CA SER A 254 -20.41 -3.78 -17.76
C SER A 254 -20.52 -3.65 -16.25
N TYR A 255 -19.41 -3.80 -15.52
CA TYR A 255 -19.38 -3.60 -14.08
C TYR A 255 -19.76 -2.19 -13.66
N LEU A 256 -19.21 -1.15 -14.30
CA LEU A 256 -19.54 0.25 -13.98
C LEU A 256 -21.02 0.56 -14.26
N ALA A 257 -21.57 0.05 -15.36
CA ALA A 257 -22.99 0.19 -15.71
C ALA A 257 -23.89 -0.53 -14.69
N TYR A 258 -23.59 -1.79 -14.40
CA TYR A 258 -24.29 -2.59 -13.40
C TYR A 258 -24.26 -1.92 -12.01
N TYR A 259 -23.09 -1.48 -11.55
CA TYR A 259 -22.94 -0.79 -10.28
C TYR A 259 -23.77 0.50 -10.20
N GLN A 260 -23.81 1.25 -11.32
CA GLN A 260 -24.62 2.47 -11.39
C GLN A 260 -26.09 2.19 -11.23
N GLU A 261 -26.60 1.16 -11.91
CA GLU A 261 -28.02 0.77 -11.86
C GLU A 261 -28.42 0.19 -10.50
N GLN A 262 -27.66 -0.78 -9.99
CA GLN A 262 -27.98 -1.48 -8.75
C GLN A 262 -27.89 -0.57 -7.52
N LYS A 263 -26.87 0.29 -7.45
CA LYS A 263 -26.64 1.19 -6.30
C LYS A 263 -27.20 2.58 -6.53
N GLN A 264 -27.86 2.84 -7.67
CA GLN A 264 -28.32 4.18 -8.09
C GLN A 264 -27.24 5.25 -7.85
N SER A 265 -25.99 4.89 -8.18
CA SER A 265 -24.82 5.71 -7.89
C SER A 265 -24.73 6.90 -8.83
N SER A 266 -24.24 8.03 -8.30
CA SER A 266 -24.05 9.24 -9.11
C SER A 266 -22.94 9.02 -10.18
N LYS A 267 -23.07 9.74 -11.32
CA LYS A 267 -22.03 9.77 -12.36
C LYS A 267 -20.63 10.13 -11.80
N VAL A 268 -20.59 10.97 -10.76
CA VAL A 268 -19.34 11.33 -10.06
C VAL A 268 -18.72 10.12 -9.36
N THR A 269 -19.53 9.28 -8.71
CA THR A 269 -19.08 8.04 -8.07
C THR A 269 -18.49 7.10 -9.11
N ILE A 270 -19.16 6.91 -10.24
CA ILE A 270 -18.70 6.07 -11.34
C ILE A 270 -17.38 6.58 -11.93
N ASP A 271 -17.22 7.90 -12.13
CA ASP A 271 -15.95 8.45 -12.61
C ASP A 271 -14.82 8.27 -11.59
N ASN A 272 -15.11 8.36 -10.28
CA ASN A 272 -14.12 8.08 -9.25
C ASN A 272 -13.66 6.61 -9.28
N MET A 273 -14.60 5.66 -9.42
CA MET A 273 -14.26 4.23 -9.56
C MET A 273 -13.41 4.01 -10.83
N ARG A 274 -13.82 4.57 -11.97
CA ARG A 274 -13.03 4.53 -13.20
C ARG A 274 -11.60 5.04 -13.00
N ARG A 275 -11.42 6.14 -12.26
CA ARG A 275 -10.08 6.70 -11.96
C ARG A 275 -9.25 5.78 -11.09
N ILE A 276 -9.86 5.10 -10.12
CA ILE A 276 -9.18 4.10 -9.29
C ILE A 276 -8.73 2.91 -10.14
N PHE A 277 -9.63 2.37 -10.97
CA PHE A 277 -9.28 1.29 -11.90
C PHE A 277 -8.21 1.72 -12.90
N SER A 278 -8.29 2.94 -13.41
CA SER A 278 -7.23 3.49 -14.28
C SER A 278 -5.89 3.55 -13.57
N SER A 279 -5.85 3.96 -12.29
CA SER A 279 -4.61 4.00 -11.52
C SER A 279 -4.04 2.59 -11.26
N PHE A 280 -4.90 1.62 -10.98
CA PHE A 280 -4.49 0.24 -10.72
C PHE A 280 -3.98 -0.44 -11.99
N PHE A 281 -4.77 -0.45 -13.06
CA PHE A 281 -4.40 -1.12 -14.30
C PHE A 281 -3.28 -0.41 -15.07
N SER A 282 -3.08 0.91 -14.88
CA SER A 282 -1.90 1.59 -15.43
C SER A 282 -0.64 1.20 -14.65
N TRP A 283 -0.73 1.05 -13.33
CA TRP A 283 0.38 0.56 -12.54
C TRP A 283 0.75 -0.89 -12.94
N LEU A 284 -0.23 -1.76 -13.19
CA LEU A 284 0.02 -3.12 -13.68
C LEU A 284 0.67 -3.13 -15.08
N GLU A 285 0.31 -2.18 -15.95
CA GLU A 285 0.93 -1.99 -17.27
C GLU A 285 2.37 -1.48 -17.11
N ASP A 286 2.62 -0.52 -16.21
CA ASP A 286 3.93 0.07 -15.93
C ASP A 286 4.91 -0.93 -15.28
N GLU A 287 4.42 -1.91 -14.51
CA GLU A 287 5.18 -2.98 -13.86
C GLU A 287 5.23 -4.28 -14.71
N ASP A 288 4.79 -4.23 -15.97
CA ASP A 288 4.78 -5.35 -16.93
C ASP A 288 3.93 -6.57 -16.51
N TYR A 289 3.01 -6.43 -15.54
CA TYR A 289 2.07 -7.50 -15.18
C TYR A 289 1.02 -7.73 -16.26
N ILE A 290 0.64 -6.69 -17.00
CA ILE A 290 -0.28 -6.75 -18.13
C ILE A 290 0.28 -5.99 -19.31
N VAL A 291 -0.01 -6.45 -20.52
CA VAL A 291 0.49 -5.81 -21.76
C VAL A 291 -0.16 -4.44 -22.01
N LYS A 292 -1.42 -4.27 -21.60
CA LYS A 292 -2.17 -3.04 -21.84
C LYS A 292 -3.34 -2.89 -20.89
N SER A 293 -3.45 -1.72 -20.27
CA SER A 293 -4.54 -1.39 -19.37
C SER A 293 -5.91 -1.46 -20.07
N PRO A 294 -6.85 -2.27 -19.54
CA PRO A 294 -8.21 -2.37 -20.09
C PRO A 294 -9.03 -1.09 -19.89
N VAL A 295 -8.61 -0.20 -18.96
CA VAL A 295 -9.31 1.06 -18.67
C VAL A 295 -8.96 2.16 -19.65
N ARG A 296 -7.88 2.03 -20.42
CA ARG A 296 -7.37 3.08 -21.33
C ARG A 296 -8.40 3.59 -22.34
N ARG A 297 -9.35 2.74 -22.74
CA ARG A 297 -10.44 3.09 -23.69
C ARG A 297 -11.71 3.56 -22.99
N ILE A 298 -11.70 3.72 -21.65
CA ILE A 298 -12.85 4.21 -20.89
C ILE A 298 -12.61 5.66 -20.56
N HIS A 299 -13.29 6.55 -21.27
CA HIS A 299 -13.15 7.99 -21.10
C HIS A 299 -13.85 8.48 -19.84
N LYS A 300 -13.47 9.69 -19.41
CA LYS A 300 -14.10 10.40 -18.29
C LYS A 300 -15.62 10.46 -18.47
N VAL A 301 -16.34 10.09 -17.41
CA VAL A 301 -17.81 10.19 -17.39
C VAL A 301 -18.20 11.67 -17.32
N ARG A 302 -19.01 12.11 -18.26
CA ARG A 302 -19.54 13.48 -18.26
C ARG A 302 -20.50 13.66 -17.09
N THR A 303 -20.15 14.56 -16.18
CA THR A 303 -20.99 14.92 -15.03
C THR A 303 -21.57 16.28 -15.24
N ASP A 304 -22.85 16.43 -14.93
CA ASP A 304 -23.49 17.76 -14.99
C ASP A 304 -22.91 18.64 -13.91
N THR A 305 -22.54 19.86 -14.26
CA THR A 305 -22.05 20.87 -13.34
C THR A 305 -23.26 21.48 -12.62
N LEU A 306 -23.75 20.82 -11.57
CA LEU A 306 -24.81 21.38 -10.75
C LEU A 306 -24.22 22.47 -9.85
N VAL A 307 -24.83 23.64 -9.91
CA VAL A 307 -24.56 24.73 -8.98
C VAL A 307 -25.01 24.27 -7.58
N LYS A 308 -24.03 24.09 -6.69
CA LYS A 308 -24.33 23.58 -5.35
C LYS A 308 -24.82 24.74 -4.48
N GLU A 309 -25.93 24.57 -3.79
CA GLU A 309 -26.52 25.54 -2.90
C GLU A 309 -25.58 26.00 -1.79
N VAL A 310 -25.66 27.30 -1.47
CA VAL A 310 -25.02 27.95 -0.32
C VAL A 310 -26.05 28.16 0.81
N ILE A 311 -25.61 28.57 1.98
CA ILE A 311 -26.48 28.97 3.09
C ILE A 311 -26.69 30.47 2.91
N ASN A 312 -27.94 30.90 2.71
CA ASN A 312 -28.27 32.33 2.68
C ASN A 312 -28.24 32.96 4.09
N ASP A 313 -28.30 34.25 4.18
CA ASP A 313 -28.17 34.97 5.45
C ASP A 313 -29.31 34.63 6.41
N GLU A 314 -30.54 34.51 5.93
CA GLU A 314 -31.71 34.17 6.76
C GLU A 314 -31.55 32.74 7.32
N CYS A 315 -31.14 31.77 6.53
CA CYS A 315 -30.88 30.41 6.98
C CYS A 315 -29.74 30.37 8.01
N MET A 316 -28.72 31.25 7.86
CA MET A 316 -27.61 31.31 8.81
C MET A 316 -28.10 31.84 10.18
N GLU A 317 -28.92 32.90 10.20
CA GLU A 317 -29.50 33.43 11.44
C GLU A 317 -30.46 32.39 12.09
N LEU A 318 -31.33 31.74 11.30
CA LEU A 318 -32.18 30.66 11.82
C LEU A 318 -31.36 29.52 12.45
N LEU A 319 -30.21 29.14 11.88
CA LEU A 319 -29.32 28.16 12.48
C LEU A 319 -28.79 28.63 13.84
N ARG A 320 -28.40 29.91 13.95
CA ARG A 320 -27.90 30.49 15.19
C ARG A 320 -28.95 30.55 16.28
N ASP A 321 -30.12 31.08 15.93
CA ASP A 321 -31.24 31.27 16.87
C ASP A 321 -31.78 29.94 17.42
N ASN A 322 -31.64 28.87 16.67
CA ASN A 322 -32.08 27.53 17.09
C ASN A 322 -30.98 26.67 17.70
N CYS A 323 -29.75 27.24 17.89
CA CYS A 323 -28.70 26.60 18.65
C CYS A 323 -28.96 26.74 20.15
N THR A 324 -29.32 25.65 20.81
CA THR A 324 -29.52 25.60 22.27
C THR A 324 -28.18 25.49 23.03
N GLU A 325 -27.16 24.97 22.39
CA GLU A 325 -25.86 24.67 22.99
C GLU A 325 -24.80 25.66 22.52
N ILE A 326 -24.15 26.35 23.44
CA ILE A 326 -23.11 27.35 23.16
C ILE A 326 -21.94 26.74 22.37
N ARG A 327 -21.59 25.47 22.62
CA ARG A 327 -20.58 24.74 21.84
C ARG A 327 -20.93 24.70 20.35
N ASP A 328 -22.17 24.37 20.05
CA ASP A 328 -22.62 24.20 18.66
C ASP A 328 -22.72 25.56 17.97
N LEU A 329 -23.14 26.60 18.69
CA LEU A 329 -23.16 27.97 18.20
C LEU A 329 -21.75 28.48 17.88
N ALA A 330 -20.78 28.28 18.79
CA ALA A 330 -19.38 28.61 18.58
C ALA A 330 -18.79 27.86 17.37
N MET A 331 -19.14 26.60 17.21
CA MET A 331 -18.71 25.76 16.08
C MET A 331 -19.27 26.27 14.73
N ILE A 332 -20.57 26.63 14.68
CA ILE A 332 -21.21 27.18 13.48
C ILE A 332 -20.54 28.50 13.09
N ASP A 333 -20.34 29.40 14.05
CA ASP A 333 -19.75 30.71 13.73
C ASP A 333 -18.29 30.61 13.33
N LEU A 334 -17.53 29.70 13.92
CA LEU A 334 -16.16 29.44 13.51
C LEU A 334 -16.10 28.88 12.08
N LEU A 335 -16.94 27.89 11.75
CA LEU A 335 -17.04 27.33 10.39
C LEU A 335 -17.49 28.39 9.37
N ALA A 336 -18.47 29.23 9.73
CA ALA A 336 -19.01 30.26 8.86
C ALA A 336 -17.99 31.37 8.57
N SER A 337 -17.19 31.77 9.56
CA SER A 337 -16.22 32.87 9.40
C SER A 337 -14.90 32.45 8.80
N THR A 338 -14.42 31.23 9.08
CA THR A 338 -13.12 30.74 8.61
C THR A 338 -13.17 29.90 7.35
N GLY A 339 -14.30 29.22 7.12
CA GLY A 339 -14.42 28.24 6.03
C GLY A 339 -13.44 27.07 6.11
N MET A 340 -12.89 26.78 7.29
CA MET A 340 -11.95 25.68 7.48
C MET A 340 -12.59 24.31 7.17
N ARG A 341 -11.76 23.32 6.89
CA ARG A 341 -12.26 21.95 6.68
C ARG A 341 -12.65 21.33 8.02
N VAL A 342 -13.65 20.45 8.02
CA VAL A 342 -14.07 19.75 9.24
C VAL A 342 -12.92 18.96 9.89
N GLY A 343 -12.02 18.41 9.09
CA GLY A 343 -10.82 17.71 9.61
C GLY A 343 -9.88 18.66 10.35
N GLU A 344 -9.73 19.89 9.88
CA GLU A 344 -8.96 20.95 10.54
C GLU A 344 -9.63 21.36 11.85
N LEU A 345 -10.94 21.61 11.82
CA LEU A 345 -11.74 21.99 13.00
C LEU A 345 -11.58 20.98 14.17
N VAL A 346 -11.70 19.68 13.88
CA VAL A 346 -11.67 18.66 14.94
C VAL A 346 -10.26 18.42 15.49
N GLN A 347 -9.23 18.77 14.75
CA GLN A 347 -7.84 18.63 15.20
C GLN A 347 -7.37 19.81 16.07
N MET A 348 -8.04 20.96 16.00
CA MET A 348 -7.64 22.15 16.75
C MET A 348 -7.67 21.94 18.25
N ASN A 349 -6.68 22.54 18.92
CA ASN A 349 -6.62 22.74 20.35
C ASN A 349 -7.04 24.17 20.71
N ILE A 350 -7.25 24.42 22.01
CA ILE A 350 -7.56 25.77 22.51
C ILE A 350 -6.37 26.70 22.23
N ASP A 351 -5.15 26.21 22.37
CA ASP A 351 -3.91 26.98 22.18
C ASP A 351 -3.65 27.39 20.72
N ASP A 352 -4.33 26.75 19.75
CA ASP A 352 -4.22 27.10 18.34
C ASP A 352 -5.05 28.37 17.99
N VAL A 353 -5.78 28.95 18.96
CA VAL A 353 -6.68 30.08 18.75
C VAL A 353 -6.08 31.36 19.34
N ASP A 354 -5.73 32.31 18.49
CA ASP A 354 -5.36 33.67 18.89
C ASP A 354 -6.60 34.55 18.93
N PHE A 355 -7.06 34.86 20.14
CA PHE A 355 -8.22 35.71 20.37
C PHE A 355 -7.92 37.21 20.17
N GLN A 356 -6.67 37.65 20.23
CA GLN A 356 -6.31 39.07 20.01
C GLN A 356 -6.40 39.40 18.54
N GLU A 357 -5.66 38.66 17.71
CA GLU A 357 -5.62 38.81 16.25
C GLU A 357 -6.81 38.15 15.55
N ARG A 358 -7.63 37.40 16.25
CA ARG A 358 -8.80 36.65 15.73
C ARG A 358 -8.40 35.68 14.59
N GLN A 359 -7.39 34.90 14.82
CA GLN A 359 -6.87 33.92 13.88
C GLN A 359 -6.69 32.57 14.53
N CYS A 360 -6.68 31.54 13.71
CA CYS A 360 -6.36 30.17 14.12
C CYS A 360 -5.31 29.59 13.19
N LYS A 361 -4.41 28.79 13.76
CA LYS A 361 -3.49 27.95 12.99
C LYS A 361 -4.16 26.63 12.67
N VAL A 362 -4.23 26.24 11.40
CA VAL A 362 -4.82 24.98 10.96
C VAL A 362 -3.85 24.21 10.08
N PHE A 363 -3.87 22.88 10.22
CA PHE A 363 -3.02 21.98 9.44
C PHE A 363 -3.85 21.31 8.34
N GLY A 364 -3.48 21.60 7.09
CA GLY A 364 -4.11 21.07 5.90
C GLY A 364 -3.54 19.71 5.47
N LYS A 365 -3.96 19.24 4.28
CA LYS A 365 -3.43 18.03 3.66
C LYS A 365 -1.91 18.15 3.46
N GLY A 366 -1.16 17.12 3.86
CA GLY A 366 0.31 17.13 3.78
C GLY A 366 0.99 17.93 4.89
N ASN A 367 0.30 18.14 6.02
CA ASN A 367 0.81 18.88 7.19
C ASN A 367 1.22 20.33 6.89
N LYS A 368 0.61 20.95 5.85
CA LYS A 368 0.83 22.34 5.52
C LYS A 368 0.04 23.23 6.50
N GLU A 369 0.76 24.04 7.25
CA GLU A 369 0.19 25.05 8.16
C GLU A 369 -0.36 26.23 7.36
N ARG A 370 -1.53 26.75 7.76
CA ARG A 370 -2.06 28.02 7.30
C ARG A 370 -2.85 28.72 8.41
N GLU A 371 -2.93 30.01 8.31
CA GLU A 371 -3.77 30.84 9.17
C GLU A 371 -5.16 30.99 8.56
N VAL A 372 -6.17 30.98 9.41
CA VAL A 372 -7.55 31.31 9.07
C VAL A 372 -8.08 32.35 10.05
N TYR A 373 -8.94 33.25 9.57
CA TYR A 373 -9.39 34.41 10.33
C TYR A 373 -10.86 34.27 10.70
N PHE A 374 -11.22 34.62 11.93
CA PHE A 374 -12.58 34.59 12.39
C PHE A 374 -13.08 35.98 12.84
N ASN A 375 -14.39 36.16 12.74
CA ASN A 375 -15.04 37.44 13.05
C ASN A 375 -15.29 37.62 14.56
N ALA A 376 -15.75 38.82 14.97
CA ALA A 376 -16.01 39.15 16.37
C ALA A 376 -17.09 38.23 17.00
N ARG A 377 -18.10 37.82 16.23
CA ARG A 377 -19.17 36.93 16.70
C ARG A 377 -18.60 35.54 17.09
N ALA A 378 -17.79 34.96 16.24
CA ALA A 378 -17.10 33.68 16.53
C ALA A 378 -16.18 33.81 17.76
N LYS A 379 -15.47 34.93 17.93
CA LYS A 379 -14.67 35.23 19.12
C LYS A 379 -15.50 35.12 20.40
N ILE A 380 -16.62 35.86 20.42
CA ILE A 380 -17.48 35.93 21.62
C ILE A 380 -18.02 34.55 21.98
N HIS A 381 -18.59 33.83 21.03
CA HIS A 381 -19.16 32.50 21.29
C HIS A 381 -18.11 31.44 21.64
N LEU A 382 -16.91 31.51 21.04
CA LEU A 382 -15.80 30.63 21.42
C LEU A 382 -15.34 30.89 22.86
N GLN A 383 -15.15 32.16 23.24
CA GLN A 383 -14.78 32.52 24.60
C GLN A 383 -15.85 32.10 25.61
N GLN A 384 -17.12 32.32 25.29
CA GLN A 384 -18.22 31.88 26.13
C GLN A 384 -18.29 30.35 26.25
N TYR A 385 -18.06 29.62 25.17
CA TYR A 385 -18.02 28.17 25.20
C TYR A 385 -16.86 27.67 26.08
N ILE A 386 -15.65 28.19 25.87
CA ILE A 386 -14.45 27.78 26.60
C ILE A 386 -14.61 28.08 28.11
N SER A 387 -15.21 29.24 28.47
CA SER A 387 -15.42 29.61 29.88
C SER A 387 -16.43 28.72 30.61
N GLN A 388 -17.30 28.01 29.87
CA GLN A 388 -18.29 27.09 30.42
C GLN A 388 -17.81 25.63 30.46
N ARG A 389 -16.59 25.36 29.97
CA ARG A 389 -16.02 24.02 30.03
C ARG A 389 -15.52 23.69 31.42
N GLU A 390 -15.82 22.46 31.85
CA GLU A 390 -15.40 21.91 33.15
C GLU A 390 -14.34 20.81 32.99
N ASP A 391 -13.93 20.50 31.73
CA ASP A 391 -12.96 19.47 31.41
C ASP A 391 -11.57 20.09 31.11
N GLU A 392 -10.51 19.26 31.22
CA GLU A 392 -9.12 19.64 30.96
C GLU A 392 -8.63 19.17 29.57
N ASN A 393 -9.50 18.73 28.69
CA ASN A 393 -9.11 18.25 27.38
C ASN A 393 -8.59 19.41 26.51
N PRO A 394 -7.38 19.32 25.93
CA PRO A 394 -6.81 20.41 25.13
C PRO A 394 -7.56 20.68 23.83
N ALA A 395 -8.40 19.75 23.36
CA ALA A 395 -9.17 19.93 22.14
C ALA A 395 -10.10 21.15 22.22
N LEU A 396 -10.17 21.95 21.12
CA LEU A 396 -11.07 23.09 21.07
C LEU A 396 -12.54 22.66 21.24
N PHE A 397 -12.97 21.60 20.57
CA PHE A 397 -14.33 21.07 20.68
C PHE A 397 -14.33 19.65 21.23
N VAL A 398 -15.17 19.43 22.25
CA VAL A 398 -15.31 18.14 22.95
C VAL A 398 -16.75 17.63 22.91
N SER A 399 -16.93 16.32 23.15
CA SER A 399 -18.25 15.70 23.30
C SER A 399 -18.95 16.15 24.58
N PHE A 400 -20.28 16.13 24.59
CA PHE A 400 -21.06 16.46 25.80
C PHE A 400 -20.97 15.38 26.89
N SER A 401 -20.80 14.13 26.47
CA SER A 401 -20.74 13.01 27.42
C SER A 401 -19.33 12.84 27.99
N SER A 402 -19.26 12.55 29.29
CA SER A 402 -18.03 12.15 29.98
C SER A 402 -17.42 10.93 29.27
N PRO A 403 -16.07 10.90 29.08
CA PRO A 403 -15.03 11.81 29.60
C PRO A 403 -14.68 12.98 28.67
N HIS A 404 -15.64 13.63 28.03
CA HIS A 404 -15.46 14.81 27.19
C HIS A 404 -14.34 14.67 26.14
N LYS A 405 -14.44 13.61 25.31
CA LYS A 405 -13.45 13.33 24.26
C LYS A 405 -13.50 14.37 23.14
N ARG A 406 -12.36 14.60 22.49
CA ARG A 406 -12.26 15.39 21.25
C ARG A 406 -13.39 15.04 20.29
N LEU A 407 -14.09 16.04 19.76
CA LEU A 407 -15.21 15.84 18.84
C LEU A 407 -14.70 15.25 17.53
N SER A 408 -15.36 14.19 17.05
CA SER A 408 -15.00 13.53 15.78
C SER A 408 -15.66 14.24 14.59
N ILE A 409 -15.13 14.00 13.38
CA ILE A 409 -15.72 14.50 12.12
C ILE A 409 -17.19 14.08 12.02
N SER A 410 -17.48 12.80 12.27
CA SER A 410 -18.87 12.29 12.27
C SER A 410 -19.73 12.96 13.32
N GLY A 411 -19.18 13.27 14.49
CA GLY A 411 -19.87 14.02 15.55
C GLY A 411 -20.30 15.42 15.09
N VAL A 412 -19.41 16.16 14.44
CA VAL A 412 -19.73 17.47 13.84
C VAL A 412 -20.83 17.33 12.78
N GLU A 413 -20.68 16.39 11.85
CA GLU A 413 -21.64 16.19 10.75
C GLU A 413 -23.03 15.80 11.25
N VAL A 414 -23.11 14.88 12.22
CA VAL A 414 -24.39 14.47 12.83
C VAL A 414 -25.04 15.66 13.52
N ARG A 415 -24.26 16.46 14.25
CA ARG A 415 -24.79 17.61 14.98
C ARG A 415 -25.35 18.69 14.04
N LEU A 416 -24.60 19.07 13.01
CA LEU A 416 -25.06 20.02 11.99
C LEU A 416 -26.31 19.52 11.24
N ARG A 417 -26.35 18.22 10.92
CA ARG A 417 -27.50 17.61 10.27
C ARG A 417 -28.75 17.62 11.18
N THR A 418 -28.56 17.38 12.46
CA THR A 418 -29.67 17.41 13.45
C THR A 418 -30.21 18.83 13.60
N LEU A 419 -29.34 19.84 13.70
CA LEU A 419 -29.73 21.25 13.76
C LEU A 419 -30.50 21.66 12.50
N GLY A 420 -29.97 21.33 11.31
CA GLY A 420 -30.67 21.63 10.05
C GLY A 420 -32.05 21.00 9.96
N ARG A 421 -32.22 19.74 10.42
CA ARG A 421 -33.53 19.05 10.43
C ARG A 421 -34.54 19.72 11.35
N ARG A 422 -34.12 20.22 12.52
CA ARG A 422 -35.02 20.91 13.48
C ARG A 422 -35.69 22.12 12.88
N ILE A 423 -35.02 22.81 11.95
CA ILE A 423 -35.50 24.05 11.33
C ILE A 423 -35.88 23.85 9.85
N ASN A 424 -36.10 22.61 9.43
CA ASN A 424 -36.49 22.23 8.07
C ASN A 424 -35.54 22.76 6.98
N LEU A 425 -34.25 23.01 7.31
CA LEU A 425 -33.26 23.40 6.33
C LEU A 425 -32.66 22.16 5.62
N PRO A 426 -32.43 22.24 4.29
CA PRO A 426 -31.86 21.16 3.55
C PRO A 426 -30.40 20.92 3.96
N LYS A 427 -30.05 19.64 4.09
CA LYS A 427 -28.70 19.06 4.34
C LYS A 427 -27.59 20.05 4.74
N ILE A 428 -27.55 20.47 6.00
CA ILE A 428 -26.46 21.28 6.55
C ILE A 428 -25.27 20.36 6.85
N HIS A 429 -24.08 20.73 6.33
CA HIS A 429 -22.84 20.00 6.55
C HIS A 429 -21.63 20.96 6.43
N PRO A 430 -20.44 20.62 6.99
CA PRO A 430 -19.31 21.57 7.09
C PRO A 430 -18.89 22.19 5.75
N HIS A 431 -18.86 21.40 4.67
CA HIS A 431 -18.51 21.94 3.35
C HIS A 431 -19.50 22.99 2.81
N LYS A 432 -20.72 23.02 3.30
CA LYS A 432 -21.69 24.04 2.90
C LYS A 432 -21.33 25.41 3.46
N PHE A 433 -20.80 25.49 4.70
CA PHE A 433 -20.27 26.73 5.30
C PHE A 433 -19.06 27.25 4.51
N ARG A 434 -18.12 26.36 4.20
CA ARG A 434 -16.92 26.73 3.41
C ARG A 434 -17.29 27.29 2.04
N ARG A 435 -18.27 26.69 1.38
CA ARG A 435 -18.79 27.14 0.10
C ARG A 435 -19.46 28.50 0.24
N THR A 436 -20.28 28.68 1.26
CA THR A 436 -20.95 29.95 1.55
C THR A 436 -19.94 31.07 1.75
N LEU A 437 -18.88 30.84 2.56
CA LEU A 437 -17.83 31.85 2.74
C LEU A 437 -17.13 32.20 1.42
N ALA A 438 -16.79 31.17 0.62
CA ALA A 438 -16.13 31.38 -0.67
C ALA A 438 -16.97 32.24 -1.62
N THR A 439 -18.25 31.89 -1.76
CA THR A 439 -19.18 32.65 -2.60
C THR A 439 -19.38 34.08 -2.10
N MET A 440 -19.60 34.26 -0.78
CA MET A 440 -19.75 35.60 -0.18
C MET A 440 -18.48 36.44 -0.32
N ALA A 441 -17.28 35.88 -0.21
CA ALA A 441 -16.02 36.58 -0.38
C ALA A 441 -15.86 37.09 -1.82
N ILE A 442 -16.17 36.25 -2.81
CA ILE A 442 -16.16 36.59 -4.22
C ILE A 442 -17.21 37.69 -4.52
N ASP A 443 -18.42 37.54 -3.97
CA ASP A 443 -19.52 38.52 -4.14
C ASP A 443 -19.18 39.89 -3.53
N LYS A 444 -18.38 39.94 -2.48
CA LYS A 444 -17.84 41.16 -1.86
C LYS A 444 -16.62 41.70 -2.60
N GLY A 445 -16.20 41.11 -3.70
CA GLY A 445 -15.11 41.57 -4.55
C GLY A 445 -13.72 41.10 -4.15
N MET A 446 -13.60 40.11 -3.27
CA MET A 446 -12.28 39.53 -2.95
C MET A 446 -11.72 38.81 -4.19
N PRO A 447 -10.48 39.13 -4.60
CA PRO A 447 -9.82 38.45 -5.71
C PRO A 447 -9.76 36.93 -5.52
N ILE A 448 -9.91 36.16 -6.61
CA ILE A 448 -10.03 34.71 -6.55
C ILE A 448 -8.78 34.03 -5.96
N GLU A 449 -7.62 34.64 -6.19
CA GLU A 449 -6.32 34.19 -5.64
C GLU A 449 -6.30 34.34 -4.11
N GLN A 450 -6.88 35.41 -3.59
CA GLN A 450 -6.99 35.59 -2.13
C GLN A 450 -7.99 34.61 -1.53
N VAL A 451 -9.12 34.33 -2.20
CA VAL A 451 -10.07 33.32 -1.78
C VAL A 451 -9.43 31.93 -1.83
N GLN A 452 -8.62 31.62 -2.85
CA GLN A 452 -7.86 30.39 -2.94
C GLN A 452 -6.93 30.23 -1.74
N GLN A 453 -6.19 31.27 -1.40
CA GLN A 453 -5.25 31.28 -0.28
C GLN A 453 -5.98 31.15 1.07
N LEU A 454 -7.06 31.94 1.28
CA LEU A 454 -7.91 31.85 2.48
C LEU A 454 -8.42 30.43 2.73
N LEU A 455 -8.87 29.77 1.68
CA LEU A 455 -9.39 28.42 1.75
C LEU A 455 -8.28 27.35 1.74
N GLY A 456 -7.07 27.64 1.30
CA GLY A 456 -5.99 26.68 1.14
C GLY A 456 -6.32 25.63 0.06
N HIS A 457 -6.71 26.08 -1.15
CA HIS A 457 -6.89 25.22 -2.31
C HIS A 457 -5.58 25.14 -3.09
N GLU A 458 -5.15 23.93 -3.42
CA GLU A 458 -3.94 23.69 -4.23
C GLU A 458 -4.14 24.17 -5.68
N SER A 459 -5.37 24.05 -6.22
CA SER A 459 -5.71 24.50 -7.58
C SER A 459 -6.76 25.61 -7.56
N VAL A 460 -6.55 26.61 -8.42
CA VAL A 460 -7.51 27.69 -8.67
C VAL A 460 -8.84 27.16 -9.20
N ASP A 461 -8.81 26.08 -10.00
CA ASP A 461 -10.02 25.41 -10.54
C ASP A 461 -11.02 25.04 -9.45
N THR A 462 -10.51 24.62 -8.27
CA THR A 462 -11.37 24.32 -7.13
C THR A 462 -12.08 25.55 -6.62
N THR A 463 -11.45 26.72 -6.68
CA THR A 463 -12.01 28.01 -6.26
C THR A 463 -12.96 28.58 -7.31
N LEU A 464 -12.63 28.42 -8.60
CA LEU A 464 -13.49 28.85 -9.72
C LEU A 464 -14.89 28.25 -9.68
N GLN A 465 -15.05 27.03 -9.15
CA GLN A 465 -16.36 26.42 -8.97
C GLN A 465 -17.31 27.25 -8.10
N TYR A 466 -16.79 28.08 -7.21
CA TYR A 466 -17.58 29.00 -6.38
C TYR A 466 -17.92 30.30 -7.10
N ALA A 467 -17.06 30.75 -7.99
CA ALA A 467 -17.32 31.93 -8.82
C ALA A 467 -18.45 31.75 -9.85
N MET A 468 -18.68 30.49 -10.29
CA MET A 468 -19.75 30.14 -11.22
C MET A 468 -21.17 30.21 -10.61
N VAL A 469 -21.27 30.37 -9.28
CA VAL A 469 -22.55 30.30 -8.58
C VAL A 469 -23.39 31.57 -8.76
N ASN A 470 -22.80 32.73 -9.10
CA ASN A 470 -23.54 33.98 -9.08
C ASN A 470 -23.46 34.74 -10.41
N GLN A 471 -24.50 34.55 -11.26
CA GLN A 471 -24.69 35.36 -12.51
C GLN A 471 -24.93 36.84 -12.22
N ASN A 472 -25.30 37.22 -10.99
CA ASN A 472 -25.50 38.62 -10.63
C ASN A 472 -24.19 39.40 -10.67
N ASN A 473 -23.05 38.78 -10.35
CA ASN A 473 -21.74 39.46 -10.42
C ASN A 473 -21.35 39.79 -11.86
N VAL A 474 -21.71 38.92 -12.81
CA VAL A 474 -21.51 39.18 -14.25
C VAL A 474 -22.34 40.40 -14.68
N LYS A 475 -23.61 40.50 -14.22
CA LYS A 475 -24.48 41.66 -14.51
C LYS A 475 -23.94 42.98 -13.90
N VAL A 476 -23.46 42.93 -12.67
CA VAL A 476 -22.91 44.13 -11.98
C VAL A 476 -21.59 44.55 -12.62
N SER A 477 -20.71 43.64 -12.95
CA SER A 477 -19.45 43.93 -13.63
C SER A 477 -19.64 44.42 -15.05
N HIS A 478 -20.65 43.92 -15.77
CA HIS A 478 -20.99 44.41 -17.11
C HIS A 478 -21.64 45.79 -17.14
N ARG A 479 -22.24 46.21 -16.01
CA ARG A 479 -22.88 47.53 -15.88
C ARG A 479 -21.96 48.62 -15.33
N LYS A 480 -20.76 48.27 -14.85
CA LYS A 480 -19.65 49.19 -14.53
C LYS A 480 -18.80 49.42 -15.78
#